data_a25dd342107b24e4eb391f12fa7051be
#
_entry.id   a25dd342107b24e4eb391f12fa7051be
#
_cell.length_a   1.000
_cell.length_b   1.000
_cell.length_c   1.000
_cell.angle_alpha   90.00
_cell.angle_beta   90.00
_cell.angle_gamma   90.00
#
_symmetry.space_group_name_H-M   'P 1'
#
loop_
_entity.id
_entity.type
_entity.pdbx_description
1 polymer ?
#
loop_
_entity_poly.entity_id
_entity_poly.type
_entity_poly.pdbx_seq_one_letter_code
_entity_poly.pdbx_strand_id
1 'polypeptide(L)'
;MEINVMDDVKHVPCEVLVINKFEGEETSQELANVYAVAKDHFEGKLGQTYLLHTLDKIPADKILVVGFGKREEFNANKMREAVCKAVKKLQQIHAKEACFDFDVNCDYGKSAVIGAMIADYAFDKYKTEKARHLEKITFAKFSQAEINEGIIFGEAMKLARDLANEPAAYATPSRLAEIASNIDGVSAKIFDKEEIERMGMGAYLAVGQGSVQPPKFIHMKYVGKNPKKKIAIIGKGICFDAGGLDLKPASSMLTMRDDMSGAGKGLWRQQFSG
;
A
#
# COMPACT_ATOMS: atom_id res chain seq x y z
N MET A 1 -10.24 4.39 -5.28
CA MET A 1 -10.03 3.35 -6.34
C MET A 1 -10.87 2.13 -5.99
N GLU A 2 -11.78 1.76 -6.85
CA GLU A 2 -12.58 0.53 -6.77
C GLU A 2 -11.76 -0.64 -7.31
N ILE A 3 -11.81 -1.81 -6.65
CA ILE A 3 -11.07 -3.01 -7.08
C ILE A 3 -12.04 -4.17 -7.20
N ASN A 4 -12.14 -4.73 -8.41
CA ASN A 4 -13.05 -5.80 -8.77
C ASN A 4 -12.30 -7.04 -9.28
N VAL A 5 -12.99 -8.17 -9.36
CA VAL A 5 -12.50 -9.38 -10.00
C VAL A 5 -13.55 -9.91 -11.00
N MET A 6 -13.07 -10.47 -12.09
CA MET A 6 -13.85 -11.14 -13.11
C MET A 6 -13.12 -12.40 -13.59
N ASP A 7 -13.83 -13.35 -14.15
CA ASP A 7 -13.22 -14.57 -14.70
C ASP A 7 -12.43 -14.26 -15.98
N ASP A 8 -12.96 -13.35 -16.82
CA ASP A 8 -12.32 -12.90 -18.07
C ASP A 8 -12.57 -11.41 -18.27
N VAL A 9 -11.54 -10.69 -18.67
CA VAL A 9 -11.60 -9.25 -18.98
C VAL A 9 -11.22 -8.92 -20.43
N LYS A 10 -10.80 -9.91 -21.24
CA LYS A 10 -10.34 -9.68 -22.63
C LYS A 10 -11.43 -9.19 -23.55
N HIS A 11 -12.66 -9.59 -23.27
CA HIS A 11 -13.84 -9.25 -24.09
C HIS A 11 -14.71 -8.15 -23.45
N VAL A 12 -14.25 -7.56 -22.37
CA VAL A 12 -14.95 -6.49 -21.68
C VAL A 12 -14.40 -5.14 -22.14
N PRO A 13 -15.25 -4.18 -22.54
CA PRO A 13 -14.80 -2.83 -22.83
C PRO A 13 -14.07 -2.22 -21.62
N CYS A 14 -12.86 -1.73 -21.86
CA CYS A 14 -12.09 -1.01 -20.84
C CYS A 14 -11.14 -0.01 -21.48
N GLU A 15 -10.74 1.02 -20.75
CA GLU A 15 -9.83 2.03 -21.26
C GLU A 15 -8.44 1.44 -21.57
N VAL A 16 -7.90 0.62 -20.63
CA VAL A 16 -6.57 0.00 -20.77
C VAL A 16 -6.62 -1.46 -20.30
N LEU A 17 -6.25 -2.37 -21.21
CA LEU A 17 -5.97 -3.77 -20.86
C LEU A 17 -4.50 -3.91 -20.49
N VAL A 18 -4.21 -4.36 -19.27
CA VAL A 18 -2.85 -4.59 -18.78
C VAL A 18 -2.55 -6.09 -18.83
N ILE A 19 -1.50 -6.44 -19.56
CA ILE A 19 -1.04 -7.82 -19.74
C ILE A 19 0.43 -7.94 -19.34
N ASN A 20 0.86 -9.13 -18.95
CA ASN A 20 2.26 -9.37 -18.60
C ASN A 20 3.04 -10.07 -19.71
N LYS A 21 4.37 -9.94 -19.65
CA LYS A 21 5.31 -10.77 -20.40
C LYS A 21 6.51 -11.12 -19.53
N PHE A 22 6.90 -12.38 -19.54
CA PHE A 22 8.15 -12.82 -18.94
C PHE A 22 9.34 -12.61 -19.92
N GLU A 23 10.50 -12.34 -19.34
CA GLU A 23 11.75 -12.17 -20.10
C GLU A 23 12.16 -13.49 -20.73
N GLY A 24 12.51 -13.47 -22.04
CA GLY A 24 12.98 -14.65 -22.76
C GLY A 24 11.89 -15.63 -23.20
N GLU A 25 10.62 -15.46 -22.80
CA GLU A 25 9.54 -16.35 -23.22
C GLU A 25 8.92 -15.93 -24.55
N GLU A 26 8.49 -16.91 -25.31
CA GLU A 26 7.62 -16.68 -26.46
C GLU A 26 6.21 -16.32 -25.99
N THR A 27 5.51 -15.56 -26.81
CA THR A 27 4.17 -15.06 -26.48
C THR A 27 3.10 -16.03 -26.91
N SER A 28 1.98 -16.06 -26.17
CA SER A 28 0.79 -16.78 -26.63
C SER A 28 0.33 -16.29 -28.01
N GLN A 29 -0.18 -17.20 -28.83
CA GLN A 29 -0.60 -16.93 -30.21
C GLN A 29 -1.65 -15.80 -30.30
N GLU A 30 -2.49 -15.67 -29.26
CA GLU A 30 -3.52 -14.62 -29.13
C GLU A 30 -2.95 -13.20 -29.06
N LEU A 31 -1.80 -13.05 -28.41
CA LEU A 31 -1.14 -11.77 -28.21
C LEU A 31 0.09 -11.59 -29.09
N ALA A 32 0.37 -12.55 -29.99
CA ALA A 32 1.54 -12.52 -30.89
C ALA A 32 1.63 -11.23 -31.70
N ASN A 33 0.51 -10.72 -32.21
CA ASN A 33 0.46 -9.48 -32.98
C ASN A 33 0.78 -8.24 -32.11
N VAL A 34 0.37 -8.24 -30.84
CA VAL A 34 0.65 -7.16 -29.89
C VAL A 34 2.15 -7.12 -29.60
N TYR A 35 2.75 -8.29 -29.38
CA TYR A 35 4.18 -8.39 -29.10
C TYR A 35 5.07 -8.22 -30.32
N ALA A 36 4.59 -8.56 -31.52
CA ALA A 36 5.34 -8.32 -32.74
C ALA A 36 5.68 -6.84 -32.94
N VAL A 37 4.77 -5.95 -32.57
CA VAL A 37 5.00 -4.48 -32.60
C VAL A 37 5.96 -4.03 -31.49
N ALA A 38 5.95 -4.72 -30.35
CA ALA A 38 6.79 -4.37 -29.19
C ALA A 38 8.18 -5.02 -29.23
N LYS A 39 8.41 -6.00 -30.09
CA LYS A 39 9.57 -6.93 -30.07
C LYS A 39 10.93 -6.23 -29.98
N ASP A 40 11.11 -5.13 -30.69
CA ASP A 40 12.39 -4.42 -30.74
C ASP A 40 12.59 -3.44 -29.56
N HIS A 41 11.56 -3.21 -28.74
CA HIS A 41 11.57 -2.19 -27.70
C HIS A 41 11.21 -2.72 -26.31
N PHE A 42 10.81 -4.01 -26.21
CA PHE A 42 10.30 -4.59 -24.99
C PHE A 42 10.80 -6.03 -24.79
N GLU A 43 11.65 -6.22 -23.80
CA GLU A 43 12.28 -7.52 -23.50
C GLU A 43 11.51 -8.34 -22.44
N GLY A 44 10.61 -7.70 -21.68
CA GLY A 44 9.90 -8.32 -20.56
C GLY A 44 10.65 -8.21 -19.22
N LYS A 45 11.72 -7.39 -19.15
CA LYS A 45 12.42 -7.13 -17.88
C LYS A 45 11.48 -6.61 -16.81
N LEU A 46 11.72 -6.96 -15.56
CA LEU A 46 10.84 -6.59 -14.44
C LEU A 46 10.56 -5.09 -14.40
N GLY A 47 9.28 -4.73 -14.41
CA GLY A 47 8.81 -3.35 -14.36
C GLY A 47 8.98 -2.55 -15.65
N GLN A 48 9.50 -3.14 -16.72
CA GLN A 48 9.47 -2.53 -18.04
C GLN A 48 8.01 -2.41 -18.51
N THR A 49 7.65 -1.31 -19.16
CA THR A 49 6.28 -1.09 -19.65
C THR A 49 6.28 -0.63 -21.09
N TYR A 50 5.33 -1.13 -21.88
CA TYR A 50 5.13 -0.73 -23.27
C TYR A 50 3.65 -0.51 -23.55
N LEU A 51 3.29 0.67 -24.07
CA LEU A 51 1.91 1.05 -24.35
C LEU A 51 1.63 0.98 -25.85
N LEU A 52 0.50 0.36 -26.20
CA LEU A 52 0.01 0.22 -27.56
C LEU A 52 -1.42 0.76 -27.67
N HIS A 53 -1.75 1.37 -28.80
CA HIS A 53 -3.13 1.70 -29.17
C HIS A 53 -3.72 0.56 -29.99
N THR A 54 -4.95 0.16 -29.70
CA THR A 54 -5.59 -1.01 -30.32
C THR A 54 -6.27 -0.71 -31.63
N LEU A 55 -6.61 0.55 -31.89
CA LEU A 55 -7.32 0.98 -33.07
C LEU A 55 -8.59 0.14 -33.32
N ASP A 56 -9.40 -0.04 -32.29
CA ASP A 56 -10.68 -0.78 -32.28
C ASP A 56 -10.60 -2.27 -32.68
N LYS A 57 -9.40 -2.87 -32.64
CA LYS A 57 -9.22 -4.30 -32.91
C LYS A 57 -9.60 -5.21 -31.78
N ILE A 58 -9.65 -4.69 -30.58
CA ILE A 58 -10.12 -5.36 -29.36
C ILE A 58 -10.98 -4.37 -28.56
N PRO A 59 -11.78 -4.84 -27.58
CA PRO A 59 -12.63 -3.96 -26.78
C PRO A 59 -11.92 -2.91 -25.92
N ALA A 60 -10.62 -3.05 -25.69
CA ALA A 60 -9.84 -2.06 -24.95
C ALA A 60 -9.26 -1.00 -25.90
N ASP A 61 -9.26 0.28 -25.52
CA ASP A 61 -8.67 1.37 -26.31
C ASP A 61 -7.15 1.25 -26.42
N LYS A 62 -6.51 0.75 -25.37
CA LYS A 62 -5.06 0.61 -25.25
C LYS A 62 -4.69 -0.72 -24.59
N ILE A 63 -3.49 -1.20 -24.92
CA ILE A 63 -2.85 -2.31 -24.19
C ILE A 63 -1.59 -1.79 -23.54
N LEU A 64 -1.44 -2.06 -22.24
CA LEU A 64 -0.21 -1.86 -21.51
C LEU A 64 0.46 -3.21 -21.22
N VAL A 65 1.60 -3.46 -21.86
CA VAL A 65 2.41 -4.64 -21.58
C VAL A 65 3.37 -4.35 -20.43
N VAL A 66 3.42 -5.24 -19.45
CA VAL A 66 4.29 -5.12 -18.27
C VAL A 66 5.25 -6.31 -18.20
N GLY A 67 6.54 -6.03 -18.04
CA GLY A 67 7.57 -7.03 -17.84
C GLY A 67 7.54 -7.59 -16.41
N PHE A 68 7.55 -8.92 -16.30
CA PHE A 68 7.58 -9.65 -15.03
C PHE A 68 8.98 -10.21 -14.70
N GLY A 69 9.97 -9.93 -15.57
CA GLY A 69 11.31 -10.52 -15.46
C GLY A 69 11.32 -12.02 -15.78
N LYS A 70 12.29 -12.74 -15.28
CA LYS A 70 12.42 -14.19 -15.53
C LYS A 70 11.38 -14.96 -14.71
N ARG A 71 10.74 -15.95 -15.33
CA ARG A 71 9.67 -16.74 -14.69
C ARG A 71 10.15 -17.54 -13.50
N GLU A 72 11.33 -18.12 -13.57
CA GLU A 72 11.95 -18.91 -12.48
C GLU A 72 12.26 -18.10 -11.23
N GLU A 73 12.38 -16.78 -11.37
CA GLU A 73 12.62 -15.87 -10.25
C GLU A 73 11.34 -15.16 -9.78
N PHE A 74 10.22 -15.41 -10.45
CA PHE A 74 8.97 -14.68 -10.17
C PHE A 74 8.40 -15.07 -8.81
N ASN A 75 7.94 -14.07 -8.07
CA ASN A 75 7.39 -14.23 -6.72
C ASN A 75 6.48 -13.05 -6.36
N ALA A 76 5.87 -13.12 -5.18
CA ALA A 76 4.95 -12.10 -4.67
C ALA A 76 5.53 -10.67 -4.62
N ASN A 77 6.85 -10.51 -4.40
CA ASN A 77 7.49 -9.19 -4.41
C ASN A 77 7.58 -8.63 -5.84
N LYS A 78 7.99 -9.48 -6.80
CA LYS A 78 8.06 -9.09 -8.22
C LYS A 78 6.67 -8.78 -8.79
N MET A 79 5.62 -9.50 -8.36
CA MET A 79 4.23 -9.15 -8.70
C MET A 79 3.89 -7.74 -8.20
N ARG A 80 4.16 -7.42 -6.93
CA ARG A 80 3.91 -6.07 -6.39
C ARG A 80 4.65 -4.99 -7.18
N GLU A 81 5.91 -5.23 -7.49
CA GLU A 81 6.74 -4.28 -8.25
C GLU A 81 6.21 -4.05 -9.66
N ALA A 82 5.90 -5.11 -10.39
CA ALA A 82 5.38 -5.04 -11.75
C ALA A 82 4.04 -4.29 -11.81
N VAL A 83 3.09 -4.63 -10.92
CA VAL A 83 1.80 -3.93 -10.82
C VAL A 83 1.99 -2.47 -10.41
N CYS A 84 2.91 -2.19 -9.49
CA CYS A 84 3.27 -0.82 -9.13
C CYS A 84 3.70 0.00 -10.36
N LYS A 85 4.57 -0.56 -11.21
CA LYS A 85 5.03 0.09 -12.45
C LYS A 85 3.87 0.28 -13.45
N ALA A 86 3.00 -0.73 -13.59
CA ALA A 86 1.81 -0.63 -14.43
C ALA A 86 0.91 0.53 -13.98
N VAL A 87 0.53 0.58 -12.72
CA VAL A 87 -0.34 1.63 -12.17
C VAL A 87 0.28 3.01 -12.32
N LYS A 88 1.59 3.16 -12.06
CA LYS A 88 2.29 4.43 -12.30
C LYS A 88 2.24 4.85 -13.78
N LYS A 89 2.37 3.89 -14.71
CA LYS A 89 2.23 4.17 -16.14
C LYS A 89 0.81 4.57 -16.50
N LEU A 90 -0.21 3.90 -15.95
CA LEU A 90 -1.61 4.27 -16.14
C LEU A 90 -1.89 5.70 -15.66
N GLN A 91 -1.38 6.09 -14.50
CA GLN A 91 -1.49 7.46 -14.00
C GLN A 91 -0.82 8.49 -14.93
N GLN A 92 0.35 8.16 -15.52
CA GLN A 92 1.06 9.03 -16.46
C GLN A 92 0.26 9.29 -17.75
N ILE A 93 -0.46 8.27 -18.23
CA ILE A 93 -1.30 8.39 -19.43
C ILE A 93 -2.72 8.85 -19.15
N HIS A 94 -3.00 9.24 -17.89
CA HIS A 94 -4.29 9.73 -17.42
C HIS A 94 -5.44 8.73 -17.55
N ALA A 95 -5.15 7.43 -17.51
CA ALA A 95 -6.18 6.41 -17.49
C ALA A 95 -6.98 6.47 -16.17
N LYS A 96 -8.30 6.28 -16.29
CA LYS A 96 -9.21 6.21 -15.16
C LYS A 96 -9.49 4.77 -14.74
N GLU A 97 -9.62 3.89 -15.71
CA GLU A 97 -9.97 2.49 -15.54
C GLU A 97 -8.98 1.57 -16.24
N ALA A 98 -8.68 0.42 -15.64
CA ALA A 98 -7.86 -0.61 -16.25
C ALA A 98 -8.31 -2.00 -15.88
N CYS A 99 -8.20 -2.93 -16.83
CA CYS A 99 -8.39 -4.36 -16.64
C CYS A 99 -7.02 -5.06 -16.69
N PHE A 100 -6.76 -5.95 -15.73
CA PHE A 100 -5.51 -6.69 -15.61
C PHE A 100 -5.76 -8.16 -15.90
N ASP A 101 -5.15 -8.69 -16.95
CA ASP A 101 -5.15 -10.11 -17.31
C ASP A 101 -3.72 -10.64 -17.34
N PHE A 102 -3.35 -11.35 -16.29
CA PHE A 102 -2.00 -11.88 -16.14
C PHE A 102 -1.95 -13.39 -16.36
N ASP A 103 -0.96 -13.83 -17.13
CA ASP A 103 -0.63 -15.24 -17.32
C ASP A 103 0.29 -15.73 -16.18
N VAL A 104 -0.32 -15.89 -15.00
CA VAL A 104 0.32 -16.39 -13.78
C VAL A 104 -0.65 -17.28 -13.00
N ASN A 105 -0.12 -18.06 -12.05
CA ASN A 105 -0.97 -18.82 -11.12
C ASN A 105 -1.84 -17.88 -10.27
N CYS A 106 -2.99 -18.36 -9.82
CA CYS A 106 -3.95 -17.57 -9.05
C CYS A 106 -3.44 -17.06 -7.70
N ASP A 107 -2.33 -17.56 -7.16
CA ASP A 107 -1.85 -17.24 -5.80
C ASP A 107 -1.25 -15.82 -5.63
N TYR A 108 -1.35 -14.98 -6.66
CA TYR A 108 -0.74 -13.64 -6.66
C TYR A 108 -1.73 -12.48 -6.54
N GLY A 109 -3.04 -12.76 -6.44
CA GLY A 109 -4.09 -11.74 -6.39
C GLY A 109 -3.90 -10.74 -5.27
N LYS A 110 -3.64 -11.20 -4.04
CA LYS A 110 -3.29 -10.36 -2.90
C LYS A 110 -2.11 -9.44 -3.20
N SER A 111 -1.05 -9.95 -3.80
CA SER A 111 0.15 -9.17 -4.11
C SER A 111 -0.09 -8.15 -5.21
N ALA A 112 -0.90 -8.47 -6.20
CA ALA A 112 -1.30 -7.56 -7.27
C ALA A 112 -2.08 -6.37 -6.70
N VAL A 113 -3.08 -6.62 -5.84
CA VAL A 113 -3.86 -5.56 -5.18
C VAL A 113 -2.98 -4.66 -4.31
N ILE A 114 -2.11 -5.25 -3.48
CA ILE A 114 -1.17 -4.48 -2.66
C ILE A 114 -0.28 -3.59 -3.53
N GLY A 115 0.25 -4.11 -4.64
CA GLY A 115 1.06 -3.35 -5.59
C GLY A 115 0.30 -2.17 -6.19
N ALA A 116 -0.96 -2.38 -6.58
CA ALA A 116 -1.83 -1.34 -7.11
C ALA A 116 -2.10 -0.24 -6.08
N MET A 117 -2.48 -0.61 -4.86
CA MET A 117 -2.80 0.34 -3.79
C MET A 117 -1.57 1.14 -3.32
N ILE A 118 -0.39 0.51 -3.27
CA ILE A 118 0.87 1.21 -2.96
C ILE A 118 1.19 2.26 -4.02
N ALA A 119 1.01 1.90 -5.30
CA ALA A 119 1.30 2.80 -6.41
C ALA A 119 0.31 3.95 -6.50
N ASP A 120 -0.96 3.69 -6.24
CA ASP A 120 -2.01 4.72 -6.31
C ASP A 120 -1.96 5.68 -5.10
N TYR A 121 -1.28 5.32 -4.03
CA TYR A 121 -1.18 6.16 -2.84
C TYR A 121 -0.47 7.49 -3.11
N ALA A 122 -1.09 8.57 -2.67
CA ALA A 122 -0.50 9.90 -2.57
C ALA A 122 -0.97 10.61 -1.29
N PHE A 123 -0.04 11.25 -0.59
CA PHE A 123 -0.39 12.13 0.53
C PHE A 123 -0.51 13.57 0.00
N ASP A 124 -1.69 13.94 -0.37
CA ASP A 124 -2.00 15.24 -0.98
C ASP A 124 -3.03 16.08 -0.20
N LYS A 125 -3.32 15.65 1.05
CA LYS A 125 -4.31 16.26 1.94
C LYS A 125 -4.17 17.79 2.02
N TYR A 126 -2.94 18.28 2.05
CA TYR A 126 -2.62 19.70 2.19
C TYR A 126 -2.19 20.37 0.89
N LYS A 127 -2.21 19.65 -0.24
CA LYS A 127 -1.83 20.20 -1.54
C LYS A 127 -3.04 20.81 -2.25
N THR A 128 -2.80 21.90 -2.98
CA THR A 128 -3.78 22.54 -3.86
C THR A 128 -4.08 21.64 -5.05
N GLU A 129 -3.03 21.09 -5.66
CA GLU A 129 -3.14 20.13 -6.75
C GLU A 129 -3.16 18.71 -6.19
N LYS A 130 -4.23 17.99 -6.49
CA LYS A 130 -4.39 16.61 -6.06
C LYS A 130 -3.69 15.65 -7.00
N ALA A 131 -3.20 14.55 -6.47
CA ALA A 131 -2.67 13.46 -7.26
C ALA A 131 -3.77 12.84 -8.13
N ARG A 132 -3.36 12.28 -9.26
CA ARG A 132 -4.26 11.52 -10.11
C ARG A 132 -4.34 10.10 -9.62
N HIS A 133 -5.54 9.63 -9.43
CA HIS A 133 -5.85 8.28 -8.98
C HIS A 133 -6.59 7.53 -10.08
N LEU A 134 -6.40 6.22 -10.13
CA LEU A 134 -7.29 5.36 -10.87
C LEU A 134 -8.65 5.30 -10.15
N GLU A 135 -9.72 5.37 -10.93
CA GLU A 135 -11.08 5.24 -10.40
C GLU A 135 -11.41 3.76 -10.14
N LYS A 136 -11.01 2.88 -11.11
CA LYS A 136 -11.33 1.45 -11.08
C LYS A 136 -10.22 0.56 -11.64
N ILE A 137 -10.01 -0.56 -10.98
CA ILE A 137 -9.18 -1.67 -11.46
C ILE A 137 -10.00 -2.96 -11.41
N THR A 138 -9.97 -3.74 -12.50
CA THR A 138 -10.55 -5.09 -12.54
C THR A 138 -9.44 -6.11 -12.81
N PHE A 139 -9.27 -7.06 -11.91
CA PHE A 139 -8.34 -8.17 -12.10
C PHE A 139 -9.07 -9.40 -12.67
N ALA A 140 -8.45 -10.09 -13.63
CA ALA A 140 -8.91 -11.36 -14.12
C ALA A 140 -8.30 -12.52 -13.33
N LYS A 141 -9.05 -13.63 -13.21
CA LYS A 141 -8.58 -14.96 -12.78
C LYS A 141 -8.10 -15.09 -11.33
N PHE A 142 -8.08 -14.02 -10.53
CA PHE A 142 -7.80 -14.10 -9.10
C PHE A 142 -9.07 -14.42 -8.30
N SER A 143 -8.91 -14.99 -7.13
CA SER A 143 -10.04 -15.24 -6.24
C SER A 143 -10.49 -13.96 -5.51
N GLN A 144 -11.80 -13.85 -5.25
CA GLN A 144 -12.34 -12.75 -4.46
C GLN A 144 -11.71 -12.68 -3.06
N ALA A 145 -11.35 -13.83 -2.48
CA ALA A 145 -10.70 -13.91 -1.17
C ALA A 145 -9.33 -13.23 -1.18
N GLU A 146 -8.49 -13.49 -2.21
CA GLU A 146 -7.18 -12.83 -2.35
C GLU A 146 -7.31 -11.32 -2.58
N ILE A 147 -8.29 -10.91 -3.40
CA ILE A 147 -8.58 -9.49 -3.64
C ILE A 147 -8.96 -8.81 -2.32
N ASN A 148 -9.88 -9.38 -1.56
CA ASN A 148 -10.32 -8.84 -0.28
C ASN A 148 -9.15 -8.74 0.71
N GLU A 149 -8.34 -9.79 0.81
CA GLU A 149 -7.14 -9.79 1.65
C GLU A 149 -6.15 -8.71 1.21
N GLY A 150 -5.94 -8.55 -0.09
CA GLY A 150 -5.09 -7.50 -0.66
C GLY A 150 -5.58 -6.09 -0.33
N ILE A 151 -6.88 -5.85 -0.42
CA ILE A 151 -7.52 -4.56 -0.07
C ILE A 151 -7.28 -4.24 1.40
N ILE A 152 -7.54 -5.19 2.29
CA ILE A 152 -7.30 -5.03 3.72
C ILE A 152 -5.83 -4.61 3.97
N PHE A 153 -4.85 -5.34 3.42
CA PHE A 153 -3.43 -4.99 3.55
C PHE A 153 -3.11 -3.60 2.98
N GLY A 154 -3.69 -3.26 1.83
CA GLY A 154 -3.49 -1.98 1.19
C GLY A 154 -4.02 -0.80 2.02
N GLU A 155 -5.24 -0.91 2.56
CA GLU A 155 -5.84 0.12 3.42
C GLU A 155 -5.03 0.33 4.71
N ALA A 156 -4.56 -0.73 5.31
CA ALA A 156 -3.73 -0.63 6.50
C ALA A 156 -2.36 0.00 6.22
N MET A 157 -1.74 -0.33 5.09
CA MET A 157 -0.50 0.35 4.66
C MET A 157 -0.74 1.84 4.38
N LYS A 158 -1.91 2.18 3.81
CA LYS A 158 -2.32 3.56 3.58
C LYS A 158 -2.46 4.31 4.91
N LEU A 159 -3.16 3.75 5.90
CA LEU A 159 -3.28 4.35 7.23
C LEU A 159 -1.91 4.64 7.85
N ALA A 160 -1.00 3.66 7.83
CA ALA A 160 0.34 3.83 8.38
C ALA A 160 1.13 4.95 7.65
N ARG A 161 0.98 5.03 6.33
CA ARG A 161 1.64 6.07 5.52
C ARG A 161 1.00 7.45 5.72
N ASP A 162 -0.31 7.52 5.86
CA ASP A 162 -1.02 8.77 6.17
C ASP A 162 -0.52 9.32 7.51
N LEU A 163 -0.46 8.50 8.54
CA LEU A 163 0.04 8.90 9.86
C LEU A 163 1.50 9.35 9.82
N ALA A 164 2.38 8.63 9.10
CA ALA A 164 3.79 9.00 8.96
C ALA A 164 4.00 10.29 8.17
N ASN A 165 3.08 10.64 7.27
CA ASN A 165 3.15 11.87 6.47
C ASN A 165 2.45 13.06 7.12
N GLU A 166 1.58 12.81 8.11
CA GLU A 166 0.83 13.86 8.80
C GLU A 166 1.80 14.78 9.57
N PRO A 167 1.63 16.12 9.50
CA PRO A 167 2.41 17.04 10.32
C PRO A 167 2.26 16.72 11.82
N ALA A 168 3.35 16.81 12.58
CA ALA A 168 3.37 16.52 14.01
C ALA A 168 2.39 17.38 14.83
N ALA A 169 2.03 18.56 14.35
CA ALA A 169 1.00 19.40 14.97
C ALA A 169 -0.41 18.74 14.93
N TYR A 170 -0.65 17.81 14.02
CA TYR A 170 -1.90 17.06 13.88
C TYR A 170 -1.78 15.61 14.37
N ALA A 171 -0.64 14.96 14.10
CA ALA A 171 -0.35 13.60 14.58
C ALA A 171 0.11 13.61 16.05
N THR A 172 -0.65 14.24 16.93
CA THR A 172 -0.38 14.32 18.38
C THR A 172 -0.64 12.99 19.09
N PRO A 173 -0.10 12.76 20.30
CA PRO A 173 -0.39 11.56 21.09
C PRO A 173 -1.90 11.34 21.29
N SER A 174 -2.65 12.40 21.55
CA SER A 174 -4.12 12.33 21.72
C SER A 174 -4.82 11.92 20.43
N ARG A 175 -4.38 12.41 19.26
CA ARG A 175 -4.94 12.02 17.97
C ARG A 175 -4.65 10.55 17.63
N LEU A 176 -3.44 10.08 17.92
CA LEU A 176 -3.10 8.67 17.74
C LEU A 176 -3.94 7.76 18.65
N ALA A 177 -4.20 8.18 19.89
CA ALA A 177 -5.06 7.46 20.83
C ALA A 177 -6.52 7.40 20.33
N GLU A 178 -7.04 8.51 19.79
CA GLU A 178 -8.36 8.57 19.19
C GLU A 178 -8.48 7.60 18.00
N ILE A 179 -7.52 7.61 17.08
CA ILE A 179 -7.50 6.68 15.94
C ILE A 179 -7.46 5.23 16.43
N ALA A 180 -6.60 4.92 17.41
CA ALA A 180 -6.51 3.58 17.98
C ALA A 180 -7.83 3.11 18.60
N SER A 181 -8.57 4.02 19.23
CA SER A 181 -9.86 3.71 19.87
C SER A 181 -11.00 3.46 18.88
N ASN A 182 -10.83 3.90 17.63
CA ASN A 182 -11.83 3.77 16.56
C ASN A 182 -11.52 2.64 15.57
N ILE A 183 -10.54 1.78 15.86
CA ILE A 183 -10.27 0.60 15.02
C ILE A 183 -11.25 -0.51 15.37
N ASP A 184 -12.02 -0.93 14.39
CA ASP A 184 -13.00 -2.00 14.56
C ASP A 184 -12.37 -3.35 14.97
N GLY A 185 -13.06 -4.10 15.80
CA GLY A 185 -12.64 -5.43 16.26
C GLY A 185 -11.47 -5.44 17.28
N VAL A 186 -11.01 -4.26 17.71
CA VAL A 186 -9.89 -4.10 18.66
C VAL A 186 -10.36 -3.40 19.92
N SER A 187 -9.99 -3.89 21.10
CA SER A 187 -10.15 -3.14 22.33
C SER A 187 -8.90 -2.28 22.58
N ALA A 188 -9.09 -0.97 22.69
CA ALA A 188 -8.02 -0.04 23.02
C ALA A 188 -8.18 0.46 24.47
N LYS A 189 -7.09 0.40 25.24
CA LYS A 189 -6.97 1.07 26.53
C LYS A 189 -5.92 2.16 26.41
N ILE A 190 -6.34 3.39 26.69
CA ILE A 190 -5.47 4.57 26.64
C ILE A 190 -5.10 4.93 28.08
N PHE A 191 -3.81 5.04 28.34
CA PHE A 191 -3.30 5.46 29.63
C PHE A 191 -2.81 6.90 29.55
N ASP A 192 -3.32 7.72 30.44
CA ASP A 192 -2.96 9.13 30.59
C ASP A 192 -1.67 9.30 31.40
N LYS A 193 -1.16 10.53 31.43
CA LYS A 193 0.10 10.86 32.13
C LYS A 193 0.12 10.34 33.57
N GLU A 194 -0.95 10.56 34.33
CA GLU A 194 -1.07 10.17 35.71
C GLU A 194 -1.08 8.63 35.92
N GLU A 195 -1.65 7.90 34.96
CA GLU A 195 -1.61 6.44 34.98
C GLU A 195 -0.21 5.92 34.62
N ILE A 196 0.46 6.55 33.63
CA ILE A 196 1.84 6.25 33.24
C ILE A 196 2.81 6.49 34.40
N GLU A 197 2.61 7.56 35.17
CA GLU A 197 3.36 7.87 36.41
C GLU A 197 3.18 6.79 37.44
N ARG A 198 1.92 6.37 37.72
CA ARG A 198 1.61 5.29 38.65
C ARG A 198 2.21 3.94 38.26
N MET A 199 2.40 3.70 36.95
CA MET A 199 3.08 2.51 36.44
C MET A 199 4.61 2.58 36.57
N GLY A 200 5.19 3.70 37.04
CA GLY A 200 6.64 3.87 37.19
C GLY A 200 7.40 3.99 35.84
N MET A 201 6.74 4.37 34.75
CA MET A 201 7.34 4.45 33.41
C MET A 201 8.13 5.78 33.23
N GLY A 202 9.14 6.01 34.09
CA GLY A 202 9.89 7.26 34.12
C GLY A 202 10.59 7.61 32.84
N ALA A 203 11.21 6.66 32.15
CA ALA A 203 11.85 6.88 30.86
C ALA A 203 10.84 7.31 29.77
N TYR A 204 9.62 6.75 29.79
CA TYR A 204 8.55 7.12 28.88
C TYR A 204 8.13 8.59 29.11
N LEU A 205 7.96 8.98 30.36
CA LEU A 205 7.59 10.34 30.76
C LEU A 205 8.68 11.36 30.43
N ALA A 206 9.95 10.96 30.61
CA ALA A 206 11.09 11.84 30.32
C ALA A 206 11.11 12.34 28.87
N VAL A 207 10.73 11.49 27.92
CA VAL A 207 10.65 11.85 26.48
C VAL A 207 9.59 12.92 26.22
N GLY A 208 8.48 12.91 26.97
CA GLY A 208 7.37 13.83 26.79
C GLY A 208 7.49 15.17 27.56
N GLN A 209 8.49 15.33 28.43
CA GLN A 209 8.58 16.49 29.36
C GLN A 209 8.65 17.84 28.67
N GLY A 210 9.30 17.92 27.50
CA GLY A 210 9.45 19.16 26.74
C GLY A 210 8.22 19.52 25.88
N SER A 211 7.19 18.69 25.84
CA SER A 211 6.01 18.88 25.02
C SER A 211 4.84 19.45 25.82
N VAL A 212 4.07 20.35 25.22
CA VAL A 212 2.77 20.81 25.74
C VAL A 212 1.69 19.75 25.52
N GLN A 213 1.92 18.77 24.63
CA GLN A 213 1.01 17.66 24.36
C GLN A 213 1.20 16.56 25.40
N PRO A 214 0.15 16.14 26.13
CA PRO A 214 0.28 15.09 27.13
C PRO A 214 0.64 13.75 26.48
N PRO A 215 1.57 12.97 27.07
CA PRO A 215 1.90 11.66 26.58
C PRO A 215 0.71 10.71 26.71
N LYS A 216 0.60 9.74 25.80
CA LYS A 216 -0.41 8.68 25.82
C LYS A 216 0.28 7.33 25.62
N PHE A 217 0.02 6.36 26.52
CA PHE A 217 0.41 4.98 26.27
C PHE A 217 -0.82 4.21 25.75
N ILE A 218 -0.72 3.70 24.55
CA ILE A 218 -1.82 3.05 23.83
C ILE A 218 -1.62 1.54 23.89
N HIS A 219 -2.50 0.83 24.58
CA HIS A 219 -2.52 -0.61 24.64
C HIS A 219 -3.73 -1.15 23.88
N MET A 220 -3.46 -1.79 22.76
CA MET A 220 -4.48 -2.40 21.92
C MET A 220 -4.47 -3.91 22.07
N LYS A 221 -5.64 -4.52 22.05
CA LYS A 221 -5.80 -5.98 22.18
C LYS A 221 -6.79 -6.48 21.14
N TYR A 222 -6.35 -7.44 20.36
CA TYR A 222 -7.18 -8.26 19.50
C TYR A 222 -7.19 -9.71 20.04
N VAL A 223 -8.33 -10.36 20.00
CA VAL A 223 -8.49 -11.77 20.41
C VAL A 223 -9.11 -12.55 19.27
N GLY A 224 -8.32 -13.40 18.61
CA GLY A 224 -8.81 -14.31 17.57
C GLY A 224 -9.73 -15.40 18.13
N LYS A 225 -10.43 -16.12 17.25
CA LYS A 225 -11.44 -17.13 17.61
C LYS A 225 -10.89 -18.26 18.50
N ASN A 226 -9.65 -18.72 18.29
CA ASN A 226 -9.01 -19.80 19.03
C ASN A 226 -7.57 -19.45 19.37
N PRO A 227 -7.30 -18.52 20.31
CA PRO A 227 -5.97 -18.01 20.59
C PRO A 227 -5.10 -19.08 21.27
N LYS A 228 -4.05 -19.50 20.57
CA LYS A 228 -3.05 -20.46 21.11
C LYS A 228 -1.82 -19.78 21.70
N LYS A 229 -1.56 -18.52 21.31
CA LYS A 229 -0.39 -17.76 21.71
C LYS A 229 -0.75 -16.28 21.90
N LYS A 230 -0.01 -15.60 22.78
CA LYS A 230 -0.03 -14.14 22.89
C LYS A 230 1.20 -13.59 22.18
N ILE A 231 1.00 -12.61 21.31
CA ILE A 231 2.09 -11.91 20.61
C ILE A 231 1.96 -10.43 20.98
N ALA A 232 3.04 -9.84 21.48
CA ALA A 232 3.12 -8.40 21.71
C ALA A 232 3.89 -7.76 20.53
N ILE A 233 3.32 -6.68 19.99
CA ILE A 233 3.96 -5.84 18.97
C ILE A 233 4.12 -4.47 19.61
N ILE A 234 5.36 -3.99 19.68
CA ILE A 234 5.69 -2.70 20.27
C ILE A 234 6.05 -1.75 19.15
N GLY A 235 5.40 -0.58 19.10
CA GLY A 235 5.65 0.45 18.12
C GLY A 235 6.12 1.74 18.78
N LYS A 236 7.24 2.30 18.33
CA LYS A 236 7.69 3.64 18.69
C LYS A 236 6.69 4.67 18.14
N GLY A 237 6.21 5.56 19.00
CA GLY A 237 5.19 6.56 18.71
C GLY A 237 5.65 7.99 19.01
N ILE A 238 6.90 8.33 18.74
CA ILE A 238 7.42 9.70 18.93
C ILE A 238 6.89 10.59 17.81
N CYS A 239 5.97 11.49 18.13
CA CYS A 239 5.27 12.33 17.15
C CYS A 239 6.20 13.28 16.40
N PHE A 240 7.28 13.76 17.06
CA PHE A 240 8.36 14.49 16.44
C PHE A 240 9.62 14.40 17.30
N ASP A 241 10.75 14.00 16.71
CA ASP A 241 12.03 13.88 17.40
C ASP A 241 12.98 15.02 17.01
N ALA A 242 13.04 16.06 17.87
CA ALA A 242 13.97 17.17 17.71
C ALA A 242 15.39 16.85 18.22
N GLY A 243 15.60 15.71 18.89
CA GLY A 243 16.88 15.34 19.52
C GLY A 243 16.99 15.73 21.00
N GLY A 244 16.21 16.68 21.48
CA GLY A 244 16.27 17.18 22.87
C GLY A 244 17.44 18.14 23.10
N LEU A 245 18.20 17.97 24.21
CA LEU A 245 19.37 18.80 24.50
C LEU A 245 20.48 18.65 23.45
N ASP A 246 20.63 17.47 22.87
CA ASP A 246 21.43 17.22 21.67
C ASP A 246 20.56 17.41 20.43
N LEU A 247 20.35 18.70 20.08
CA LEU A 247 19.43 19.09 19.01
C LEU A 247 19.92 18.61 17.66
N LYS A 248 19.06 17.94 16.91
CA LYS A 248 19.40 17.45 15.56
C LYS A 248 19.70 18.60 14.60
N PRO A 249 20.69 18.44 13.70
CA PRO A 249 20.85 19.34 12.56
C PRO A 249 19.58 19.41 11.70
N ALA A 250 19.33 20.54 11.06
CA ALA A 250 18.12 20.76 10.26
C ALA A 250 17.90 19.68 9.20
N SER A 251 18.96 19.23 8.52
CA SER A 251 18.89 18.15 7.51
C SER A 251 18.39 16.81 8.06
N SER A 252 18.76 16.48 9.31
CA SER A 252 18.32 15.25 9.99
C SER A 252 16.95 15.37 10.63
N MET A 253 16.48 16.62 10.84
CA MET A 253 15.21 16.89 11.52
C MET A 253 14.01 16.92 10.56
N LEU A 254 14.24 17.17 9.26
CA LEU A 254 13.17 17.37 8.26
C LEU A 254 12.15 16.20 8.16
N THR A 255 12.60 14.98 8.41
CA THR A 255 11.74 13.78 8.30
C THR A 255 11.21 13.30 9.65
N MET A 256 11.57 13.96 10.77
CA MET A 256 11.28 13.45 12.12
C MET A 256 9.80 13.45 12.52
N ARG A 257 8.90 13.91 11.66
CA ARG A 257 7.46 13.65 11.79
C ARG A 257 7.13 12.16 11.60
N ASP A 258 7.99 11.39 10.92
CA ASP A 258 7.82 9.97 10.66
C ASP A 258 8.35 9.06 11.78
N ASP A 259 8.90 9.62 12.85
CA ASP A 259 9.46 8.87 13.99
C ASP A 259 8.39 8.10 14.80
N MET A 260 7.13 8.35 14.53
CA MET A 260 5.98 7.59 15.02
C MET A 260 5.56 6.43 14.10
N SER A 261 6.26 6.15 13.02
CA SER A 261 5.90 5.09 12.05
C SER A 261 5.81 3.70 12.66
N GLY A 262 6.56 3.44 13.74
CA GLY A 262 6.46 2.20 14.51
C GLY A 262 5.07 2.00 15.12
N ALA A 263 4.49 3.05 15.70
CA ALA A 263 3.11 3.03 16.20
C ALA A 263 2.11 2.87 15.05
N GLY A 264 2.30 3.57 13.93
CA GLY A 264 1.50 3.40 12.72
C GLY A 264 1.46 1.95 12.24
N LYS A 265 2.59 1.24 12.25
CA LYS A 265 2.65 -0.20 11.95
C LYS A 265 1.93 -1.06 13.00
N GLY A 266 1.93 -0.66 14.26
CA GLY A 266 1.19 -1.33 15.33
C GLY A 266 -0.32 -1.23 15.11
N LEU A 267 -0.82 -0.05 14.78
CA LEU A 267 -2.22 0.19 14.43
C LEU A 267 -2.64 -0.63 13.20
N TRP A 268 -1.76 -0.72 12.21
CA TRP A 268 -1.97 -1.47 10.99
C TRP A 268 -2.21 -2.97 11.21
N ARG A 269 -1.41 -3.65 12.04
CA ARG A 269 -1.51 -5.12 12.21
C ARG A 269 -2.80 -5.58 12.86
N GLN A 270 -3.51 -4.72 13.53
CA GLN A 270 -4.73 -5.09 14.27
C GLN A 270 -6.00 -5.03 13.40
N GLN A 271 -5.98 -4.36 12.25
CA GLN A 271 -7.06 -4.42 11.26
C GLN A 271 -7.21 -5.80 10.58
N PHE A 272 -6.24 -6.71 10.74
CA PHE A 272 -6.19 -8.00 10.02
C PHE A 272 -6.63 -9.21 10.79
N SER A 273 -7.14 -9.03 11.94
CA SER A 273 -7.41 -10.12 12.86
C SER A 273 -8.86 -10.56 12.83
N GLY A 274 -9.59 -10.29 11.77
CA GLY A 274 -10.98 -10.71 11.54
C GLY A 274 -11.11 -12.05 10.84
#